data_26389eec858475bea9c7c37d0d6da02a
#
_entry.id   26389eec858475bea9c7c37d0d6da02a
#
_cell.length_a   1.000
_cell.length_b   1.000
_cell.length_c   1.000
_cell.angle_alpha   90.00
_cell.angle_beta   90.00
_cell.angle_gamma   90.00
#
_symmetry.space_group_name_H-M   'P 1'
#
loop_
_entity.id
_entity.type
_entity.pdbx_description
1 polymer ?
#
loop_
_entity_poly.entity_id
_entity_poly.type
_entity_poly.pdbx_seq_one_letter_code
_entity_poly.pdbx_strand_id
1 'polypeptide(L)'
;PEFHLRSLEKFDFDAVLLPYNHVMMQNLRYAESFDKVLAVCKERDIAVQTIKGITRSPWNDMQQNRTTWYRPLEEQADIDLAVHWVLGNPQVFLNTAGDINILPRTLSAAQCFNTRPTEEQMKELTERLKMEPLFV
;
A
#
# COMPACT_ATOMS: atom_id res chain seq x y z
N PRO A 1 -0.87 0.82 12.42
CA PRO A 1 -1.42 2.17 12.60
C PRO A 1 -1.55 2.61 14.07
N GLU A 2 -1.86 1.69 15.01
CA GLU A 2 -2.04 2.03 16.45
C GLU A 2 -0.82 2.72 17.07
N PHE A 3 0.39 2.29 16.73
CA PHE A 3 1.63 2.95 17.20
C PHE A 3 1.79 4.36 16.61
N HIS A 4 1.32 4.60 15.39
CA HIS A 4 1.33 5.94 14.78
C HIS A 4 0.43 6.89 15.55
N LEU A 5 -0.79 6.47 15.93
CA LEU A 5 -1.69 7.28 16.76
C LEU A 5 -1.03 7.69 18.07
N ARG A 6 -0.43 6.71 18.79
CA ARG A 6 0.28 6.98 20.04
C ARG A 6 1.50 7.90 19.87
N SER A 7 2.18 7.84 18.73
CA SER A 7 3.30 8.73 18.42
C SER A 7 2.83 10.14 18.12
N LEU A 8 1.73 10.28 17.36
CA LEU A 8 1.10 11.57 17.05
C LEU A 8 0.56 12.30 18.28
N GLU A 9 0.19 11.58 19.35
CA GLU A 9 -0.17 12.19 20.64
C GLU A 9 1.01 12.85 21.34
N LYS A 10 2.24 12.42 21.02
CA LYS A 10 3.45 12.82 21.77
C LYS A 10 4.32 13.81 21.04
N PHE A 11 4.20 13.89 19.72
CA PHE A 11 5.09 14.71 18.90
C PHE A 11 4.36 15.22 17.66
N ASP A 12 4.68 16.42 17.23
CA ASP A 12 4.20 17.04 16.00
C ASP A 12 5.07 16.60 14.82
N PHE A 13 4.62 15.57 14.12
CA PHE A 13 5.26 15.11 12.89
C PHE A 13 4.68 15.81 11.68
N ASP A 14 5.51 16.09 10.67
CA ASP A 14 5.08 16.60 9.38
C ASP A 14 4.54 15.49 8.45
N ALA A 15 4.94 14.24 8.69
CA ALA A 15 4.52 13.11 7.91
C ALA A 15 4.50 11.80 8.72
N VAL A 16 3.65 10.88 8.31
CA VAL A 16 3.66 9.48 8.76
C VAL A 16 3.93 8.56 7.58
N LEU A 17 4.55 7.40 7.84
CA LEU A 17 4.85 6.39 6.83
C LEU A 17 4.32 5.03 7.28
N LEU A 18 3.36 4.47 6.54
CA LEU A 18 2.74 3.19 6.92
C LEU A 18 2.30 2.36 5.69
N PRO A 19 2.17 1.02 5.83
CA PRO A 19 1.69 0.17 4.74
C PRO A 19 0.25 0.52 4.34
N TYR A 20 -0.02 0.50 3.03
CA TYR A 20 -1.37 0.65 2.51
C TYR A 20 -1.51 -0.11 1.18
N ASN A 21 -2.27 -1.18 1.21
CA ASN A 21 -2.66 -1.97 0.03
C ASN A 21 -3.98 -2.68 0.31
N HIS A 22 -4.62 -3.16 -0.74
CA HIS A 22 -5.94 -3.78 -0.65
C HIS A 22 -5.98 -4.94 0.35
N VAL A 23 -4.98 -5.84 0.33
CA VAL A 23 -4.95 -7.04 1.19
C VAL A 23 -4.83 -6.68 2.67
N MET A 24 -3.99 -5.69 3.00
CA MET A 24 -3.87 -5.20 4.38
C MET A 24 -5.19 -4.61 4.89
N MET A 25 -5.92 -3.90 4.03
CA MET A 25 -7.19 -3.26 4.37
C MET A 25 -8.36 -4.25 4.53
N GLN A 26 -8.19 -5.51 4.12
CA GLN A 26 -9.18 -6.57 4.42
C GLN A 26 -9.16 -6.98 5.91
N ASN A 27 -8.11 -6.69 6.64
CA ASN A 27 -8.08 -6.81 8.09
C ASN A 27 -8.82 -5.63 8.72
N LEU A 28 -10.02 -5.85 9.24
CA LEU A 28 -10.89 -4.80 9.78
C LEU A 28 -10.20 -3.97 10.88
N ARG A 29 -9.45 -4.61 11.78
CA ARG A 29 -8.71 -3.90 12.82
C ARG A 29 -7.65 -2.97 12.24
N TYR A 30 -6.94 -3.43 11.19
CA TYR A 30 -5.96 -2.59 10.50
C TYR A 30 -6.64 -1.42 9.80
N ALA A 31 -7.73 -1.68 9.07
CA ALA A 31 -8.49 -0.67 8.33
C ALA A 31 -9.03 0.42 9.26
N GLU A 32 -9.71 0.04 10.34
CA GLU A 32 -10.22 0.98 11.34
C GLU A 32 -9.10 1.85 11.96
N SER A 33 -7.96 1.25 12.26
CA SER A 33 -6.82 1.97 12.82
C SER A 33 -6.16 2.89 11.78
N PHE A 34 -6.12 2.48 10.52
CA PHE A 34 -5.63 3.29 9.39
C PHE A 34 -6.53 4.51 9.18
N ASP A 35 -7.84 4.32 9.16
CA ASP A 35 -8.80 5.42 8.99
C ASP A 35 -8.72 6.46 10.13
N LYS A 36 -8.47 6.01 11.36
CA LYS A 36 -8.20 6.92 12.49
C LYS A 36 -6.92 7.73 12.27
N VAL A 37 -5.84 7.10 11.77
CA VAL A 37 -4.60 7.83 11.43
C VAL A 37 -4.89 8.87 10.34
N LEU A 38 -5.62 8.50 9.27
CA LEU A 38 -5.99 9.45 8.21
C LEU A 38 -6.77 10.64 8.76
N ALA A 39 -7.75 10.39 9.64
CA ALA A 39 -8.55 11.46 10.24
C ALA A 39 -7.69 12.45 11.04
N VAL A 40 -6.81 11.96 11.92
CA VAL A 40 -5.88 12.78 12.70
C VAL A 40 -4.91 13.55 11.80
N CYS A 41 -4.35 12.87 10.78
CA CYS A 41 -3.41 13.49 9.85
C CYS A 41 -4.08 14.60 9.04
N LYS A 42 -5.32 14.40 8.59
CA LYS A 42 -6.10 15.41 7.88
C LYS A 42 -6.39 16.64 8.75
N GLU A 43 -6.79 16.42 10.02
CA GLU A 43 -7.07 17.52 10.96
C GLU A 43 -5.83 18.36 11.26
N ARG A 44 -4.65 17.71 11.32
CA ARG A 44 -3.38 18.35 11.72
C ARG A 44 -2.48 18.71 10.53
N ASP A 45 -2.97 18.58 9.31
CA ASP A 45 -2.21 18.83 8.06
C ASP A 45 -0.90 18.02 7.96
N ILE A 46 -0.95 16.74 8.36
CA ILE A 46 0.17 15.80 8.34
C ILE A 46 0.11 14.96 7.08
N ALA A 47 1.23 14.89 6.34
CA ALA A 47 1.32 14.08 5.12
C ALA A 47 1.28 12.57 5.45
N VAL A 48 0.44 11.82 4.72
CA VAL A 48 0.36 10.36 4.85
C VAL A 48 1.06 9.71 3.68
N GLN A 49 2.28 9.23 3.91
CA GLN A 49 3.07 8.48 2.94
C GLN A 49 2.77 7.00 3.09
N THR A 50 2.46 6.33 1.98
CA THR A 50 2.16 4.91 2.00
C THR A 50 3.23 4.08 1.31
N ILE A 51 3.50 2.92 1.87
CA ILE A 51 4.45 1.93 1.36
C ILE A 51 3.77 0.60 1.12
N LYS A 52 4.47 -0.29 0.41
CA LYS A 52 4.03 -1.68 0.15
C LYS A 52 2.77 -1.79 -0.70
N GLY A 53 2.48 -0.76 -1.52
CA GLY A 53 1.32 -0.73 -2.41
C GLY A 53 1.27 -1.88 -3.40
N ILE A 54 2.43 -2.38 -3.85
CA ILE A 54 2.54 -3.48 -4.82
C ILE A 54 2.94 -4.83 -4.18
N THR A 55 2.67 -5.02 -2.91
CA THR A 55 2.95 -6.29 -2.23
C THR A 55 2.02 -7.38 -2.72
N ARG A 56 2.60 -8.55 -3.06
CA ARG A 56 1.87 -9.79 -3.30
C ARG A 56 1.77 -10.64 -2.02
N SER A 57 2.91 -10.91 -1.37
CA SER A 57 2.98 -11.79 -0.18
C SER A 57 4.33 -11.65 0.53
N PRO A 58 4.51 -12.22 1.73
CA PRO A 58 5.84 -12.56 2.24
C PRO A 58 6.58 -13.49 1.26
N TRP A 59 7.91 -13.54 1.33
CA TRP A 59 8.69 -14.51 0.55
C TRP A 59 8.51 -15.94 1.05
N ASN A 60 8.22 -16.11 2.35
CA ASN A 60 8.17 -17.41 3.03
C ASN A 60 9.42 -18.26 2.68
N ASP A 61 9.26 -19.51 2.29
CA ASP A 61 10.35 -20.40 1.88
C ASP A 61 10.79 -20.24 0.41
N MET A 62 10.25 -19.22 -0.28
CA MET A 62 10.60 -18.99 -1.70
C MET A 62 11.94 -18.27 -1.82
N GLN A 63 12.69 -18.61 -2.88
CA GLN A 63 13.92 -17.89 -3.19
C GLN A 63 13.62 -16.43 -3.52
N GLN A 64 14.22 -15.52 -2.77
CA GLN A 64 14.12 -14.08 -3.03
C GLN A 64 14.90 -13.71 -4.29
N ASN A 65 14.20 -13.19 -5.29
CA ASN A 65 14.74 -12.76 -6.58
C ASN A 65 14.58 -11.26 -6.85
N ARG A 66 14.18 -10.49 -5.81
CA ARG A 66 14.03 -9.04 -5.83
C ARG A 66 14.72 -8.41 -4.63
N THR A 67 14.97 -7.12 -4.68
CA THR A 67 15.59 -6.39 -3.56
C THR A 67 14.59 -6.06 -2.46
N THR A 68 13.28 -6.18 -2.72
CA THR A 68 12.24 -6.03 -1.70
C THR A 68 12.24 -7.22 -0.74
N TRP A 69 12.09 -6.98 0.56
CA TRP A 69 11.99 -8.04 1.58
C TRP A 69 10.62 -8.75 1.59
N TYR A 70 9.71 -8.34 0.74
CA TYR A 70 8.45 -8.98 0.41
C TYR A 70 8.40 -9.31 -1.08
N ARG A 71 7.61 -10.27 -1.47
CA ARG A 71 7.36 -10.62 -2.86
C ARG A 71 6.47 -9.55 -3.49
N PRO A 72 6.93 -8.81 -4.51
CA PRO A 72 6.12 -7.81 -5.19
C PRO A 72 5.23 -8.43 -6.26
N LEU A 73 4.27 -7.65 -6.74
CA LEU A 73 3.63 -7.86 -8.04
C LEU A 73 4.67 -7.62 -9.14
N GLU A 74 4.60 -8.37 -10.23
CA GLU A 74 5.58 -8.28 -11.32
C GLU A 74 4.93 -7.94 -12.67
N GLU A 75 3.72 -8.43 -12.94
CA GLU A 75 3.03 -8.14 -14.18
C GLU A 75 2.47 -6.72 -14.19
N GLN A 76 2.60 -6.02 -15.35
CA GLN A 76 2.18 -4.62 -15.47
C GLN A 76 0.72 -4.42 -15.10
N ALA A 77 -0.17 -5.27 -15.63
CA ALA A 77 -1.61 -5.15 -15.36
C ALA A 77 -1.96 -5.30 -13.86
N ASP A 78 -1.23 -6.13 -13.13
CA ASP A 78 -1.42 -6.34 -11.69
C ASP A 78 -0.89 -5.14 -10.90
N ILE A 79 0.26 -4.58 -11.32
CA ILE A 79 0.83 -3.37 -10.75
C ILE A 79 -0.09 -2.18 -11.00
N ASP A 80 -0.68 -2.06 -12.19
CA ASP A 80 -1.62 -0.99 -12.52
C ASP A 80 -2.82 -1.01 -11.56
N LEU A 81 -3.43 -2.17 -11.34
CA LEU A 81 -4.54 -2.31 -10.39
C LEU A 81 -4.12 -1.89 -8.96
N ALA A 82 -2.98 -2.40 -8.48
CA ALA A 82 -2.52 -2.10 -7.13
C ALA A 82 -2.15 -0.62 -6.93
N VAL A 83 -1.44 -0.02 -7.88
CA VAL A 83 -1.06 1.40 -7.87
C VAL A 83 -2.28 2.30 -7.98
N HIS A 84 -3.20 2.01 -8.91
CA HIS A 84 -4.43 2.76 -9.08
C HIS A 84 -5.34 2.68 -7.84
N TRP A 85 -5.37 1.53 -7.16
CA TRP A 85 -6.11 1.40 -5.93
C TRP A 85 -5.57 2.33 -4.82
N VAL A 86 -4.24 2.44 -4.69
CA VAL A 86 -3.61 3.37 -3.73
C VAL A 86 -3.86 4.82 -4.14
N LEU A 87 -3.58 5.19 -5.41
CA LEU A 87 -3.74 6.55 -5.91
C LEU A 87 -5.20 7.03 -5.91
N GLY A 88 -6.15 6.09 -5.92
CA GLY A 88 -7.58 6.39 -5.77
C GLY A 88 -7.97 6.92 -4.38
N ASN A 89 -7.04 6.95 -3.40
CA ASN A 89 -7.22 7.64 -2.14
C ASN A 89 -6.48 9.00 -2.18
N PRO A 90 -7.18 10.13 -2.28
CA PRO A 90 -6.55 11.45 -2.44
C PRO A 90 -5.84 11.96 -1.18
N GLN A 91 -5.93 11.24 -0.06
CA GLN A 91 -5.32 11.64 1.22
C GLN A 91 -3.93 11.00 1.44
N VAL A 92 -3.46 10.20 0.49
CA VAL A 92 -2.19 9.48 0.66
C VAL A 92 -1.22 9.73 -0.50
N PHE A 93 0.06 9.62 -0.20
CA PHE A 93 1.12 9.61 -1.19
C PHE A 93 1.62 8.18 -1.37
N LEU A 94 1.77 7.72 -2.60
CA LEU A 94 2.35 6.43 -2.91
C LEU A 94 3.89 6.52 -2.96
N ASN A 95 4.57 5.81 -2.06
CA ASN A 95 6.01 5.59 -2.18
C ASN A 95 6.26 4.30 -2.98
N THR A 96 7.19 4.37 -3.91
CA THR A 96 7.56 3.24 -4.78
C THR A 96 8.33 2.17 -4.01
N ALA A 97 8.38 0.95 -4.57
CA ALA A 97 9.26 -0.10 -4.07
C ALA A 97 10.73 0.21 -4.39
N GLY A 98 11.63 -0.19 -3.50
CA GLY A 98 13.08 -0.02 -3.65
C GLY A 98 13.74 -1.04 -4.59
N ASP A 99 13.03 -1.53 -5.61
CA ASP A 99 13.55 -2.45 -6.63
C ASP A 99 13.57 -1.74 -7.99
N ILE A 100 14.77 -1.56 -8.54
CA ILE A 100 14.98 -0.82 -9.79
C ILE A 100 14.32 -1.48 -11.01
N ASN A 101 14.09 -2.79 -10.97
CA ASN A 101 13.44 -3.51 -12.07
C ASN A 101 11.91 -3.39 -12.04
N ILE A 102 11.36 -3.09 -10.85
CA ILE A 102 9.92 -2.87 -10.65
C ILE A 102 9.55 -1.39 -10.75
N LEU A 103 10.48 -0.49 -10.41
CA LEU A 103 10.25 0.95 -10.41
C LEU A 103 9.65 1.49 -11.72
N PRO A 104 10.18 1.16 -12.93
CA PRO A 104 9.61 1.67 -14.17
C PRO A 104 8.14 1.29 -14.37
N ARG A 105 7.75 0.08 -13.94
CA ARG A 105 6.36 -0.42 -14.03
C ARG A 105 5.44 0.35 -13.09
N THR A 106 5.91 0.63 -11.86
CA THR A 106 5.16 1.43 -10.88
C THR A 106 4.96 2.87 -11.38
N LEU A 107 5.99 3.46 -11.98
CA LEU A 107 5.91 4.81 -12.58
C LEU A 107 4.96 4.83 -13.79
N SER A 108 5.03 3.82 -14.66
CA SER A 108 4.09 3.67 -15.79
C SER A 108 2.65 3.57 -15.30
N ALA A 109 2.38 2.75 -14.30
CA ALA A 109 1.06 2.63 -13.68
C ALA A 109 0.56 3.97 -13.13
N ALA A 110 1.42 4.72 -12.43
CA ALA A 110 1.06 6.03 -11.89
C ALA A 110 0.75 7.06 -12.99
N GLN A 111 1.49 7.04 -14.10
CA GLN A 111 1.25 7.93 -15.25
C GLN A 111 -0.07 7.62 -15.96
N CYS A 112 -0.49 6.35 -15.96
CA CYS A 112 -1.74 5.90 -16.59
C CYS A 112 -2.93 5.92 -15.61
N PHE A 113 -2.77 6.42 -14.40
CA PHE A 113 -3.87 6.48 -13.44
C PHE A 113 -5.05 7.29 -13.97
N ASN A 114 -6.22 6.69 -13.94
CA ASN A 114 -7.47 7.33 -14.35
C ASN A 114 -8.54 7.21 -13.27
N THR A 115 -8.77 6.00 -12.77
CA THR A 115 -9.79 5.74 -11.76
C THR A 115 -9.35 4.62 -10.81
N ARG A 116 -9.90 4.64 -9.60
CA ARG A 116 -9.69 3.56 -8.63
C ARG A 116 -10.39 2.29 -9.12
N PRO A 117 -9.71 1.13 -9.08
CA PRO A 117 -10.33 -0.16 -9.37
C PRO A 117 -11.51 -0.47 -8.42
N THR A 118 -12.46 -1.25 -8.92
CA THR A 118 -13.58 -1.72 -8.09
C THR A 118 -13.12 -2.78 -7.09
N GLU A 119 -13.92 -3.00 -6.05
CA GLU A 119 -13.65 -4.07 -5.07
C GLU A 119 -13.64 -5.47 -5.72
N GLU A 120 -14.49 -5.69 -6.75
CA GLU A 120 -14.51 -6.95 -7.52
C GLU A 120 -13.18 -7.18 -8.25
N GLN A 121 -12.64 -6.16 -8.91
CA GLN A 121 -11.35 -6.25 -9.61
C GLN A 121 -10.21 -6.54 -8.62
N MET A 122 -10.21 -5.90 -7.46
CA MET A 122 -9.18 -6.13 -6.44
C MET A 122 -9.33 -7.49 -5.77
N LYS A 123 -10.55 -7.98 -5.58
CA LYS A 123 -10.82 -9.32 -5.06
C LYS A 123 -10.34 -10.38 -6.05
N GLU A 124 -10.65 -10.24 -7.33
CA GLU A 124 -10.18 -11.14 -8.39
C GLU A 124 -8.63 -11.19 -8.43
N LEU A 125 -7.97 -10.03 -8.37
CA LEU A 125 -6.51 -9.94 -8.29
C LEU A 125 -5.97 -10.71 -7.08
N THR A 126 -6.56 -10.48 -5.91
CA THR A 126 -6.16 -11.09 -4.65
C THR A 126 -6.30 -12.62 -4.69
N GLU A 127 -7.44 -13.12 -5.17
CA GLU A 127 -7.73 -14.56 -5.27
C GLU A 127 -6.84 -15.25 -6.32
N ARG A 128 -6.71 -14.66 -7.52
CA ARG A 128 -5.90 -15.20 -8.62
C ARG A 128 -4.42 -15.34 -8.24
N LEU A 129 -3.87 -14.36 -7.56
CA LEU A 129 -2.47 -14.35 -7.16
C LEU A 129 -2.23 -14.94 -5.77
N LYS A 130 -3.29 -15.33 -5.06
CA LYS A 130 -3.21 -15.77 -3.65
C LYS A 130 -2.41 -14.79 -2.83
N MET A 131 -2.84 -13.53 -2.84
CA MET A 131 -2.14 -12.47 -2.13
C MET A 131 -2.31 -12.62 -0.62
N GLU A 132 -1.25 -12.32 0.11
CA GLU A 132 -1.22 -12.45 1.57
C GLU A 132 -0.77 -11.14 2.23
N PRO A 133 -1.34 -10.78 3.39
CA PRO A 133 -0.88 -9.61 4.12
C PRO A 133 0.53 -9.84 4.69
N LEU A 134 1.33 -8.78 4.79
CA LEU A 134 2.67 -8.84 5.41
C LEU A 134 2.61 -8.84 6.94
N PHE A 135 1.54 -8.29 7.48
CA PHE A 135 1.34 -8.17 8.93
C PHE A 135 -0.08 -8.65 9.25
N VAL A 136 -0.21 -9.49 10.25
CA VAL A 136 -1.47 -10.05 10.75
C VAL A 136 -1.73 -9.60 12.18
#